data_64afe2ea84ebf7f07fa7d928ee1e233a
#
_entry.id   64afe2ea84ebf7f07fa7d928ee1e233a
#
_cell.length_a   1.000
_cell.length_b   1.000
_cell.length_c   1.000
_cell.angle_alpha   90.00
_cell.angle_beta   90.00
_cell.angle_gamma   90.00
#
_symmetry.space_group_name_H-M   'P 1'
#
loop_
_entity.id
_entity.type
_entity.pdbx_description
1 polymer ?
#
loop_
_entity_poly.entity_id
_entity_poly.type
_entity_poly.pdbx_seq_one_letter_code
_entity_poly.pdbx_strand_id
1 'polypeptide(L)'
;MEKVALSKLSKEEKRSFFQSKYDYYHSFNVRMIVVSCLAYLSFFATDCGIFGRFSQETLLSRVIILIPFVLYLVLDRKVKDYRIMVPCTYLMIHMIIWCTDWATYLLPDRQHAISGMIIMNLIFMCAGFAAPFEYSVIAHALLIADIAVANVFIQYENLSMMYMFNIPCVVAVCAMHLMMQGVYLEQFLDKNKLEHQNTSHNLTCKWSMACTKYVA
;
A
#
# COMPACT_ATOMS: atom_id res chain seq x y z
N MET A 1 -25.36 -7.48 17.13
CA MET A 1 -24.30 -6.45 17.40
C MET A 1 -24.46 -5.33 16.40
N GLU A 2 -24.66 -4.11 16.87
CA GLU A 2 -24.80 -2.95 16.01
C GLU A 2 -23.42 -2.63 15.39
N LYS A 3 -23.31 -2.71 14.06
CA LYS A 3 -22.06 -2.37 13.36
C LYS A 3 -21.76 -0.89 13.59
N VAL A 4 -20.75 -0.59 14.38
CA VAL A 4 -20.29 0.78 14.57
C VAL A 4 -19.67 1.25 13.26
N ALA A 5 -20.31 2.22 12.60
CA ALA A 5 -19.73 2.82 11.41
C ALA A 5 -18.53 3.72 11.77
N LEU A 6 -17.50 3.73 10.94
CA LEU A 6 -16.33 4.61 11.10
C LEU A 6 -16.73 6.10 11.25
N SER A 7 -17.87 6.49 10.65
CA SER A 7 -18.44 7.84 10.76
C SER A 7 -18.81 8.24 12.19
N LYS A 8 -19.11 7.27 13.07
CA LYS A 8 -19.50 7.52 14.47
C LYS A 8 -18.30 7.79 15.39
N LEU A 9 -17.08 7.50 14.93
CA LEU A 9 -15.86 7.77 15.71
C LEU A 9 -15.51 9.24 15.70
N SER A 10 -15.02 9.75 16.83
CA SER A 10 -14.41 11.08 16.95
C SER A 10 -13.17 11.20 16.04
N LYS A 11 -12.72 12.44 15.84
CA LYS A 11 -11.52 12.70 15.01
C LYS A 11 -10.26 12.04 15.59
N GLU A 12 -10.15 12.01 16.92
CA GLU A 12 -9.00 11.40 17.61
C GLU A 12 -9.05 9.88 17.53
N GLU A 13 -10.21 9.27 17.72
CA GLU A 13 -10.40 7.83 17.58
C GLU A 13 -10.11 7.35 16.15
N LYS A 14 -10.57 8.10 15.13
CA LYS A 14 -10.22 7.82 13.72
C LYS A 14 -8.73 7.86 13.48
N ARG A 15 -8.04 8.85 14.04
CA ARG A 15 -6.59 8.97 13.92
C ARG A 15 -5.88 7.80 14.59
N SER A 16 -6.29 7.43 15.80
CA SER A 16 -5.76 6.28 16.54
C SER A 16 -6.00 4.97 15.80
N PHE A 17 -7.21 4.80 15.26
CA PHE A 17 -7.57 3.65 14.44
C PHE A 17 -6.66 3.50 13.21
N PHE A 18 -6.50 4.56 12.40
CA PHE A 18 -5.67 4.50 11.21
C PHE A 18 -4.19 4.34 11.53
N GLN A 19 -3.69 4.94 12.62
CA GLN A 19 -2.32 4.73 13.07
C GLN A 19 -2.12 3.27 13.50
N SER A 20 -3.02 2.72 14.30
CA SER A 20 -2.97 1.32 14.74
C SER A 20 -3.01 0.34 13.55
N LYS A 21 -3.88 0.62 12.56
CA LYS A 21 -3.94 -0.18 11.33
C LYS A 21 -2.64 -0.12 10.55
N TYR A 22 -2.06 1.09 10.39
CA TYR A 22 -0.78 1.27 9.74
C TYR A 22 0.33 0.51 10.48
N ASP A 23 0.44 0.65 11.80
CA ASP A 23 1.47 0.00 12.61
C ASP A 23 1.39 -1.54 12.50
N TYR A 24 0.17 -2.08 12.46
CA TYR A 24 -0.05 -3.51 12.31
C TYR A 24 0.46 -4.05 10.97
N TYR A 25 0.18 -3.35 9.86
CA TYR A 25 0.57 -3.78 8.51
C TYR A 25 1.92 -3.21 8.04
N HIS A 26 2.55 -2.30 8.80
CA HIS A 26 3.77 -1.60 8.42
C HIS A 26 4.90 -2.54 7.96
N SER A 27 5.25 -3.52 8.77
CA SER A 27 6.33 -4.47 8.43
C SER A 27 6.04 -5.27 7.16
N PHE A 28 4.78 -5.63 6.93
CA PHE A 28 4.34 -6.30 5.70
C PHE A 28 4.51 -5.37 4.50
N ASN A 29 4.03 -4.12 4.59
CA ASN A 29 4.13 -3.15 3.50
C ASN A 29 5.57 -2.85 3.11
N VAL A 30 6.47 -2.62 4.07
CA VAL A 30 7.88 -2.37 3.78
C VAL A 30 8.50 -3.56 3.04
N ARG A 31 8.23 -4.79 3.49
CA ARG A 31 8.71 -6.00 2.81
C ARG A 31 8.16 -6.10 1.39
N MET A 32 6.89 -5.78 1.18
CA MET A 32 6.28 -5.78 -0.14
C MET A 32 6.92 -4.76 -1.08
N ILE A 33 7.24 -3.56 -0.61
CA ILE A 33 7.98 -2.57 -1.40
C ILE A 33 9.39 -3.07 -1.75
N VAL A 34 10.09 -3.69 -0.81
CA VAL A 34 11.41 -4.30 -1.08
C VAL A 34 11.31 -5.37 -2.16
N VAL A 35 10.37 -6.32 -2.01
CA VAL A 35 10.14 -7.39 -2.99
C VAL A 35 9.75 -6.81 -4.36
N SER A 36 8.89 -5.79 -4.38
CA SER A 36 8.46 -5.13 -5.62
C SER A 36 9.61 -4.45 -6.33
N CYS A 37 10.50 -3.79 -5.60
CA CYS A 37 11.68 -3.15 -6.16
C CYS A 37 12.67 -4.20 -6.72
N LEU A 38 12.89 -5.31 -6.01
CA LEU A 38 13.73 -6.41 -6.49
C LEU A 38 13.14 -7.08 -7.73
N ALA A 39 11.83 -7.34 -7.74
CA ALA A 39 11.11 -7.87 -8.89
C ALA A 39 11.24 -6.92 -10.09
N TYR A 40 11.07 -5.61 -9.87
CA TYR A 40 11.27 -4.60 -10.91
C TYR A 40 12.68 -4.64 -11.51
N LEU A 41 13.70 -4.70 -10.67
CA LEU A 41 15.10 -4.81 -11.13
C LEU A 41 15.36 -6.11 -11.91
N SER A 42 14.71 -7.22 -11.53
CA SER A 42 14.87 -8.51 -12.23
C SER A 42 14.33 -8.49 -13.66
N PHE A 43 13.40 -7.60 -14.00
CA PHE A 43 12.95 -7.40 -15.39
C PHE A 43 14.05 -6.93 -16.33
N PHE A 44 15.17 -6.42 -15.82
CA PHE A 44 16.34 -6.14 -16.63
C PHE A 44 16.87 -7.39 -17.36
N ALA A 45 16.77 -8.56 -16.75
CA ALA A 45 17.12 -9.83 -17.41
C ALA A 45 16.19 -10.11 -18.62
N THR A 46 14.90 -9.79 -18.48
CA THR A 46 13.94 -9.89 -19.59
C THR A 46 14.28 -8.90 -20.71
N ASP A 47 14.64 -7.65 -20.35
CA ASP A 47 15.05 -6.64 -21.33
C ASP A 47 16.28 -7.13 -22.12
N CYS A 48 17.29 -7.68 -21.46
CA CYS A 48 18.45 -8.29 -22.14
C CYS A 48 18.05 -9.45 -23.06
N GLY A 49 17.07 -10.26 -22.65
CA GLY A 49 16.52 -11.34 -23.50
C GLY A 49 15.84 -10.81 -24.75
N ILE A 50 15.06 -9.74 -24.65
CA ILE A 50 14.36 -9.08 -25.77
C ILE A 50 15.36 -8.49 -26.76
N PHE A 51 16.43 -7.85 -26.28
CA PHE A 51 17.48 -7.30 -27.14
C PHE A 51 18.49 -8.35 -27.67
N GLY A 52 18.48 -9.58 -27.12
CA GLY A 52 19.49 -10.61 -27.42
C GLY A 52 20.91 -10.23 -26.98
N ARG A 53 21.07 -9.17 -26.17
CA ARG A 53 22.34 -8.63 -25.67
C ARG A 53 22.14 -7.87 -24.38
N PHE A 54 23.21 -7.42 -23.75
CA PHE A 54 23.11 -6.49 -22.61
C PHE A 54 22.39 -5.19 -23.03
N SER A 55 21.23 -4.91 -22.39
CA SER A 55 20.38 -3.78 -22.72
C SER A 55 20.91 -2.48 -22.08
N GLN A 56 21.75 -1.74 -22.79
CA GLN A 56 22.19 -0.43 -22.33
C GLN A 56 21.04 0.60 -22.34
N GLU A 57 20.08 0.42 -23.23
CA GLU A 57 18.93 1.30 -23.44
C GLU A 57 18.03 1.38 -22.21
N THR A 58 17.73 0.25 -21.58
CA THR A 58 16.82 0.18 -20.43
C THR A 58 17.54 0.22 -19.08
N LEU A 59 18.87 0.12 -19.05
CA LEU A 59 19.65 0.06 -17.81
C LEU A 59 19.33 1.25 -16.89
N LEU A 60 19.32 2.45 -17.43
CA LEU A 60 19.09 3.66 -16.63
C LEU A 60 17.67 3.66 -16.04
N SER A 61 16.66 3.33 -16.83
CA SER A 61 15.27 3.26 -16.34
C SER A 61 15.11 2.23 -15.22
N ARG A 62 15.86 1.11 -15.28
CA ARG A 62 15.83 0.07 -14.24
C ARG A 62 16.53 0.49 -12.95
N VAL A 63 17.71 1.13 -13.05
CA VAL A 63 18.55 1.43 -11.88
C VAL A 63 18.10 2.69 -11.14
N ILE A 64 17.51 3.67 -11.83
CA ILE A 64 17.12 4.96 -11.24
C ILE A 64 16.13 4.82 -10.07
N ILE A 65 15.33 3.75 -10.05
CA ILE A 65 14.37 3.46 -8.97
C ILE A 65 15.05 3.27 -7.60
N LEU A 66 16.34 2.92 -7.59
CA LEU A 66 17.09 2.77 -6.35
C LEU A 66 17.19 4.06 -5.56
N ILE A 67 17.16 5.22 -6.23
CA ILE A 67 17.22 6.54 -5.55
C ILE A 67 15.98 6.75 -4.68
N PRO A 68 14.74 6.79 -5.23
CA PRO A 68 13.54 6.94 -4.41
C PRO A 68 13.34 5.76 -3.44
N PHE A 69 13.78 4.56 -3.78
CA PHE A 69 13.70 3.40 -2.89
C PHE A 69 14.55 3.59 -1.62
N VAL A 70 15.80 4.01 -1.75
CA VAL A 70 16.68 4.31 -0.60
C VAL A 70 16.09 5.46 0.22
N LEU A 71 15.59 6.51 -0.42
CA LEU A 71 14.95 7.63 0.25
C LEU A 71 13.71 7.17 1.04
N TYR A 72 12.88 6.31 0.46
CA TYR A 72 11.73 5.71 1.13
C TYR A 72 12.15 4.93 2.38
N LEU A 73 13.17 4.06 2.30
CA LEU A 73 13.66 3.29 3.45
C LEU A 73 14.26 4.17 4.56
N VAL A 74 14.95 5.25 4.18
CA VAL A 74 15.48 6.23 5.15
C VAL A 74 14.33 6.98 5.84
N LEU A 75 13.32 7.39 5.07
CA LEU A 75 12.14 8.07 5.60
C LEU A 75 11.35 7.15 6.54
N ASP A 76 11.16 5.89 6.17
CA ASP A 76 10.45 4.89 6.96
C ASP A 76 11.08 4.64 8.34
N ARG A 77 12.41 4.74 8.43
CA ARG A 77 13.11 4.63 9.72
C ARG A 77 12.88 5.83 10.64
N LYS A 78 12.61 7.02 10.08
CA LYS A 78 12.51 8.28 10.82
C LYS A 78 11.07 8.69 11.12
N VAL A 79 10.14 8.35 10.24
CA VAL A 79 8.74 8.80 10.31
C VAL A 79 7.82 7.59 10.46
N LYS A 80 6.96 7.64 11.50
CA LYS A 80 5.98 6.58 11.78
C LYS A 80 4.53 7.05 11.65
N ASP A 81 4.29 8.30 11.29
CA ASP A 81 2.93 8.83 11.08
C ASP A 81 2.37 8.30 9.75
N TYR A 82 1.24 7.58 9.82
CA TYR A 82 0.58 7.01 8.64
C TYR A 82 0.21 8.06 7.59
N ARG A 83 -0.07 9.32 8.01
CA ARG A 83 -0.47 10.40 7.09
C ARG A 83 0.64 10.82 6.14
N ILE A 84 1.89 10.54 6.50
CA ILE A 84 3.07 10.80 5.67
C ILE A 84 3.47 9.52 4.95
N MET A 85 3.56 8.41 5.69
CA MET A 85 4.12 7.17 5.14
C MET A 85 3.20 6.47 4.13
N VAL A 86 1.87 6.54 4.30
CA VAL A 86 0.94 5.95 3.33
C VAL A 86 1.02 6.64 1.97
N PRO A 87 0.94 7.98 1.85
CA PRO A 87 1.20 8.66 0.59
C PRO A 87 2.59 8.36 0.00
N CYS A 88 3.63 8.30 0.83
CA CYS A 88 4.98 7.96 0.37
C CYS A 88 5.07 6.53 -0.18
N THR A 89 4.35 5.59 0.42
CA THR A 89 4.26 4.21 -0.08
C THR A 89 3.61 4.17 -1.45
N TYR A 90 2.47 4.85 -1.63
CA TYR A 90 1.81 4.92 -2.94
C TYR A 90 2.64 5.67 -3.98
N LEU A 91 3.30 6.77 -3.59
CA LEU A 91 4.23 7.47 -4.48
C LEU A 91 5.36 6.55 -4.93
N MET A 92 5.94 5.75 -4.02
CA MET A 92 6.98 4.77 -4.37
C MET A 92 6.48 3.75 -5.40
N ILE A 93 5.23 3.28 -5.28
CA ILE A 93 4.63 2.36 -6.25
C ILE A 93 4.45 3.05 -7.60
N HIS A 94 3.94 4.28 -7.64
CA HIS A 94 3.82 5.06 -8.88
C HIS A 94 5.18 5.31 -9.54
N MET A 95 6.24 5.53 -8.77
CA MET A 95 7.60 5.63 -9.31
C MET A 95 8.05 4.34 -10.00
N ILE A 96 7.70 3.16 -9.46
CA ILE A 96 7.96 1.88 -10.13
C ILE A 96 7.19 1.79 -11.45
N ILE A 97 5.92 2.25 -11.48
CA ILE A 97 5.11 2.28 -12.70
C ILE A 97 5.77 3.17 -13.75
N TRP A 98 6.09 4.40 -13.42
CA TRP A 98 6.71 5.35 -14.37
C TRP A 98 8.06 4.86 -14.89
N CYS A 99 8.87 4.23 -14.04
CA CYS A 99 10.11 3.59 -14.48
C CYS A 99 9.84 2.38 -15.41
N THR A 100 8.75 1.63 -15.16
CA THR A 100 8.30 0.52 -16.03
C THR A 100 7.86 1.06 -17.38
N ASP A 101 7.05 2.11 -17.40
CA ASP A 101 6.59 2.76 -18.64
C ASP A 101 7.75 3.32 -19.43
N TRP A 102 8.72 3.95 -18.77
CA TRP A 102 9.94 4.42 -19.42
C TRP A 102 10.72 3.27 -20.05
N ALA A 103 10.94 2.18 -19.32
CA ALA A 103 11.60 1.00 -19.87
C ALA A 103 10.82 0.42 -21.05
N THR A 104 9.49 0.30 -20.94
CA THR A 104 8.61 -0.19 -22.03
C THR A 104 8.69 0.70 -23.28
N TYR A 105 8.77 2.01 -23.09
CA TYR A 105 8.95 2.95 -24.21
C TYR A 105 10.24 2.68 -25.00
N LEU A 106 11.30 2.25 -24.31
CA LEU A 106 12.60 1.96 -24.90
C LEU A 106 12.69 0.56 -25.53
N LEU A 107 11.76 -0.35 -25.20
CA LEU A 107 11.74 -1.71 -25.77
C LEU A 107 11.22 -1.72 -27.23
N PRO A 108 11.77 -2.58 -28.08
CA PRO A 108 11.29 -2.77 -29.45
C PRO A 108 9.91 -3.43 -29.49
N ASP A 109 9.57 -4.25 -28.50
CA ASP A 109 8.28 -4.91 -28.34
C ASP A 109 7.58 -4.40 -27.07
N ARG A 110 6.39 -3.81 -27.27
CA ARG A 110 5.59 -3.15 -26.21
C ARG A 110 4.51 -4.06 -25.62
N GLN A 111 4.39 -5.30 -26.06
CA GLN A 111 3.35 -6.24 -25.61
C GLN A 111 3.54 -6.66 -24.13
N HIS A 112 4.75 -6.59 -23.62
CA HIS A 112 5.06 -6.94 -22.24
C HIS A 112 4.49 -6.00 -21.17
N ALA A 113 3.95 -4.84 -21.53
CA ALA A 113 3.35 -3.89 -20.61
C ALA A 113 2.18 -4.47 -19.80
N ILE A 114 1.38 -5.37 -20.38
CA ILE A 114 0.20 -5.97 -19.72
C ILE A 114 0.59 -6.79 -18.50
N SER A 115 1.63 -7.62 -18.58
CA SER A 115 2.09 -8.43 -17.45
C SER A 115 2.61 -7.58 -16.29
N GLY A 116 3.28 -6.47 -16.57
CA GLY A 116 3.71 -5.50 -15.58
C GLY A 116 2.54 -4.90 -14.82
N MET A 117 1.46 -4.54 -15.50
CA MET A 117 0.27 -3.95 -14.88
C MET A 117 -0.46 -4.90 -13.92
N ILE A 118 -0.49 -6.21 -14.21
CA ILE A 118 -1.06 -7.21 -13.28
C ILE A 118 -0.27 -7.22 -11.98
N ILE A 119 1.05 -7.24 -12.06
CA ILE A 119 1.92 -7.21 -10.88
C ILE A 119 1.70 -5.92 -10.09
N MET A 120 1.55 -4.77 -10.75
CA MET A 120 1.27 -3.49 -10.09
C MET A 120 -0.05 -3.51 -9.31
N ASN A 121 -1.12 -4.09 -9.87
CA ASN A 121 -2.39 -4.24 -9.14
C ASN A 121 -2.22 -5.07 -7.85
N LEU A 122 -1.40 -6.12 -7.85
CA LEU A 122 -1.09 -6.89 -6.64
C LEU A 122 -0.33 -6.06 -5.60
N ILE A 123 0.60 -5.22 -6.04
CA ILE A 123 1.35 -4.33 -5.13
C ILE A 123 0.42 -3.28 -4.51
N PHE A 124 -0.46 -2.67 -5.30
CA PHE A 124 -1.49 -1.75 -4.79
C PHE A 124 -2.43 -2.41 -3.80
N MET A 125 -2.84 -3.65 -4.08
CA MET A 125 -3.64 -4.45 -3.17
C MET A 125 -2.96 -4.58 -1.80
N CYS A 126 -1.69 -4.96 -1.78
CA CYS A 126 -0.93 -5.12 -0.54
C CYS A 126 -0.75 -3.80 0.22
N ALA A 127 -0.45 -2.71 -0.47
CA ALA A 127 -0.26 -1.39 0.14
C ALA A 127 -1.55 -0.87 0.82
N GLY A 128 -2.70 -1.18 0.25
CA GLY A 128 -4.01 -0.76 0.77
C GLY A 128 -4.38 -1.36 2.12
N PHE A 129 -3.76 -2.47 2.53
CA PHE A 129 -4.03 -3.04 3.85
C PHE A 129 -3.67 -2.09 5.00
N ALA A 130 -2.61 -1.31 4.87
CA ALA A 130 -2.23 -0.31 5.87
C ALA A 130 -2.91 1.05 5.68
N ALA A 131 -3.45 1.31 4.50
CA ALA A 131 -3.96 2.62 4.12
C ALA A 131 -5.41 2.87 4.57
N PRO A 132 -5.80 4.12 4.85
CA PRO A 132 -7.19 4.52 4.80
C PRO A 132 -7.76 4.30 3.39
N PHE A 133 -9.04 3.94 3.32
CA PHE A 133 -9.72 3.61 2.05
C PHE A 133 -9.62 4.74 1.02
N GLU A 134 -9.73 6.00 1.47
CA GLU A 134 -9.67 7.18 0.62
C GLU A 134 -8.34 7.30 -0.14
N TYR A 135 -7.23 6.99 0.53
CA TYR A 135 -5.91 6.99 -0.12
C TYR A 135 -5.80 5.89 -1.18
N SER A 136 -6.39 4.72 -0.91
CA SER A 136 -6.44 3.63 -1.89
C SER A 136 -7.22 4.03 -3.14
N VAL A 137 -8.38 4.64 -2.98
CA VAL A 137 -9.20 5.11 -4.13
C VAL A 137 -8.45 6.13 -4.97
N ILE A 138 -7.82 7.13 -4.32
CA ILE A 138 -7.03 8.15 -5.02
C ILE A 138 -5.86 7.51 -5.78
N ALA A 139 -5.12 6.63 -5.13
CA ALA A 139 -3.97 5.96 -5.76
C ALA A 139 -4.38 5.11 -6.97
N HIS A 140 -5.50 4.39 -6.88
CA HIS A 140 -6.00 3.61 -8.02
C HIS A 140 -6.56 4.50 -9.15
N ALA A 141 -7.16 5.64 -8.83
CA ALA A 141 -7.57 6.61 -9.85
C ALA A 141 -6.34 7.16 -10.58
N LEU A 142 -5.25 7.43 -9.86
CA LEU A 142 -3.98 7.84 -10.47
C LEU A 142 -3.37 6.72 -11.32
N LEU A 143 -3.47 5.44 -10.92
CA LEU A 143 -3.02 4.32 -11.76
C LEU A 143 -3.73 4.30 -13.11
N ILE A 144 -5.04 4.52 -13.14
CA ILE A 144 -5.79 4.59 -14.42
C ILE A 144 -5.37 5.82 -15.23
N ALA A 145 -5.09 6.94 -14.57
CA ALA A 145 -4.56 8.13 -15.24
C ALA A 145 -3.14 7.92 -15.78
N ASP A 146 -2.27 7.21 -15.04
CA ASP A 146 -0.92 6.86 -15.51
C ASP A 146 -0.97 6.07 -16.83
N ILE A 147 -1.89 5.10 -16.97
CA ILE A 147 -2.08 4.36 -18.22
C ILE A 147 -2.44 5.31 -19.38
N ALA A 148 -3.34 6.28 -19.12
CA ALA A 148 -3.74 7.24 -20.15
C ALA A 148 -2.58 8.15 -20.57
N VAL A 149 -1.80 8.65 -19.61
CA VAL A 149 -0.63 9.50 -19.85
C VAL A 149 0.47 8.72 -20.56
N ALA A 150 0.79 7.52 -20.08
CA ALA A 150 1.80 6.67 -20.69
C ALA A 150 1.46 6.32 -22.13
N ASN A 151 0.17 6.12 -22.46
CA ASN A 151 -0.27 5.82 -23.82
C ASN A 151 0.03 6.95 -24.83
N VAL A 152 0.15 8.20 -24.39
CA VAL A 152 0.53 9.31 -25.28
C VAL A 152 1.94 9.09 -25.85
N PHE A 153 2.84 8.49 -25.09
CA PHE A 153 4.23 8.26 -25.46
C PHE A 153 4.48 6.84 -25.98
N ILE A 154 3.91 5.84 -25.33
CA ILE A 154 4.16 4.42 -25.61
C ILE A 154 3.31 3.94 -26.78
N GLN A 155 2.08 4.47 -26.95
CA GLN A 155 1.10 4.04 -27.95
C GLN A 155 0.87 2.53 -27.89
N TYR A 156 0.29 2.07 -26.76
CA TYR A 156 0.01 0.66 -26.53
C TYR A 156 -0.85 0.06 -27.66
N GLU A 157 -0.41 -1.03 -28.23
CA GLU A 157 -1.12 -1.73 -29.31
C GLU A 157 -2.53 -2.18 -28.90
N ASN A 158 -2.71 -2.52 -27.62
CA ASN A 158 -3.95 -3.03 -27.03
C ASN A 158 -4.41 -2.21 -25.83
N LEU A 159 -4.53 -0.89 -25.96
CA LEU A 159 -4.97 0.02 -24.90
C LEU A 159 -6.32 -0.39 -24.29
N SER A 160 -7.28 -0.80 -25.14
CA SER A 160 -8.59 -1.28 -24.66
C SER A 160 -8.45 -2.49 -23.72
N MET A 161 -7.56 -3.42 -24.05
CA MET A 161 -7.29 -4.59 -23.22
C MET A 161 -6.67 -4.20 -21.87
N MET A 162 -5.77 -3.22 -21.84
CA MET A 162 -5.21 -2.69 -20.61
C MET A 162 -6.29 -2.15 -19.67
N TYR A 163 -7.24 -1.37 -20.20
CA TYR A 163 -8.36 -0.88 -19.40
C TYR A 163 -9.33 -1.99 -18.97
N MET A 164 -9.61 -2.95 -19.88
CA MET A 164 -10.48 -4.08 -19.58
C MET A 164 -9.95 -4.96 -18.45
N PHE A 165 -8.63 -5.04 -18.27
CA PHE A 165 -8.01 -5.75 -17.13
C PHE A 165 -7.90 -4.88 -15.88
N ASN A 166 -7.45 -3.65 -16.03
CA ASN A 166 -7.14 -2.81 -14.86
C ASN A 166 -8.40 -2.29 -14.16
N ILE A 167 -9.44 -1.86 -14.87
CA ILE A 167 -10.64 -1.29 -14.26
C ILE A 167 -11.35 -2.31 -13.34
N PRO A 168 -11.64 -3.55 -13.77
CA PRO A 168 -12.22 -4.55 -12.87
C PRO A 168 -11.32 -4.90 -11.69
N CYS A 169 -9.99 -4.99 -11.90
CA CYS A 169 -9.03 -5.21 -10.82
C CYS A 169 -9.09 -4.08 -9.78
N VAL A 170 -9.07 -2.83 -10.21
CA VAL A 170 -9.18 -1.65 -9.34
C VAL A 170 -10.47 -1.70 -8.51
N VAL A 171 -11.61 -1.99 -9.15
CA VAL A 171 -12.90 -2.11 -8.45
C VAL A 171 -12.84 -3.23 -7.39
N ALA A 172 -12.33 -4.40 -7.76
CA ALA A 172 -12.21 -5.54 -6.84
C ALA A 172 -11.27 -5.23 -5.67
N VAL A 173 -10.11 -4.61 -5.94
CA VAL A 173 -9.14 -4.23 -4.91
C VAL A 173 -9.69 -3.15 -3.98
N CYS A 174 -10.38 -2.14 -4.50
CA CYS A 174 -11.04 -1.13 -3.68
C CYS A 174 -12.14 -1.73 -2.79
N ALA A 175 -12.95 -2.65 -3.33
CA ALA A 175 -13.97 -3.35 -2.54
C ALA A 175 -13.32 -4.17 -1.42
N MET A 176 -12.23 -4.88 -1.71
CA MET A 176 -11.49 -5.64 -0.70
C MET A 176 -10.89 -4.72 0.38
N HIS A 177 -10.30 -3.58 0.02
CA HIS A 177 -9.78 -2.63 1.00
C HIS A 177 -10.87 -2.08 1.93
N LEU A 178 -12.07 -1.81 1.39
CA LEU A 178 -13.21 -1.38 2.18
C LEU A 178 -13.65 -2.47 3.16
N MET A 179 -13.73 -3.72 2.70
CA MET A 179 -14.08 -4.86 3.56
C MET A 179 -13.03 -5.07 4.67
N MET A 180 -11.75 -5.06 4.31
CA MET A 180 -10.64 -5.23 5.27
C MET A 180 -10.59 -4.08 6.29
N GLN A 181 -10.90 -2.86 5.88
CA GLN A 181 -11.03 -1.74 6.81
C GLN A 181 -12.15 -1.98 7.83
N GLY A 182 -13.28 -2.54 7.40
CA GLY A 182 -14.39 -2.92 8.28
C GLY A 182 -13.99 -4.00 9.29
N VAL A 183 -13.35 -5.07 8.83
CA VAL A 183 -12.86 -6.17 9.69
C VAL A 183 -11.86 -5.65 10.73
N TYR A 184 -10.91 -4.81 10.30
CA TYR A 184 -9.93 -4.25 11.23
C TYR A 184 -10.58 -3.29 12.24
N LEU A 185 -11.62 -2.55 11.84
CA LEU A 185 -12.38 -1.68 12.76
C LEU A 185 -13.06 -2.49 13.86
N GLU A 186 -13.68 -3.62 13.54
CA GLU A 186 -14.27 -4.51 14.54
C GLU A 186 -13.20 -5.01 15.53
N GLN A 187 -12.07 -5.47 15.06
CA GLN A 187 -10.95 -5.92 15.90
C GLN A 187 -10.41 -4.80 16.81
N PHE A 188 -10.25 -3.60 16.28
CA PHE A 188 -9.79 -2.44 17.03
C PHE A 188 -10.75 -2.06 18.16
N LEU A 189 -12.05 -2.06 17.90
CA LEU A 189 -13.07 -1.75 18.89
C LEU A 189 -13.15 -2.81 19.98
N ASP A 190 -13.04 -4.08 19.63
CA ASP A 190 -13.06 -5.18 20.61
C ASP A 190 -11.81 -5.15 21.50
N LYS A 191 -10.64 -4.87 20.93
CA LYS A 191 -9.41 -4.66 21.70
C LYS A 191 -9.56 -3.52 22.72
N ASN A 192 -10.07 -2.38 22.29
CA ASN A 192 -10.28 -1.23 23.18
C ASN A 192 -11.24 -1.54 24.32
N LYS A 193 -12.33 -2.29 24.05
CA LYS A 193 -13.25 -2.73 25.11
C LYS A 193 -12.58 -3.62 26.13
N LEU A 194 -11.79 -4.58 25.69
CA LEU A 194 -11.03 -5.48 26.58
C LEU A 194 -10.02 -4.70 27.43
N GLU A 195 -9.32 -3.73 26.87
CA GLU A 195 -8.37 -2.89 27.62
C GLU A 195 -9.09 -2.06 28.68
N HIS A 196 -10.26 -1.49 28.36
CA HIS A 196 -11.10 -0.77 29.34
C HIS A 196 -11.60 -1.68 30.47
N GLN A 197 -12.05 -2.89 30.16
CA GLN A 197 -12.50 -3.86 31.17
C GLN A 197 -11.36 -4.27 32.08
N ASN A 198 -10.17 -4.56 31.54
CA ASN A 198 -9.00 -4.94 32.32
C ASN A 198 -8.52 -3.79 33.23
N THR A 199 -8.54 -2.57 32.74
CA THR A 199 -8.17 -1.39 33.54
C THR A 199 -9.14 -1.18 34.70
N SER A 200 -10.45 -1.29 34.44
CA SER A 200 -11.49 -1.20 35.45
C SER A 200 -11.34 -2.30 36.51
N HIS A 201 -11.13 -3.55 36.10
CA HIS A 201 -10.91 -4.67 37.02
C HIS A 201 -9.66 -4.47 37.89
N ASN A 202 -8.55 -4.02 37.31
CA ASN A 202 -7.32 -3.76 38.06
C ASN A 202 -7.48 -2.60 39.05
N LEU A 203 -8.25 -1.57 38.72
CA LEU A 203 -8.59 -0.49 39.67
C LEU A 203 -9.43 -1.02 40.83
N THR A 204 -10.46 -1.82 40.53
CA THR A 204 -11.32 -2.43 41.60
C THR A 204 -10.52 -3.33 42.52
N CYS A 205 -9.60 -4.15 42.01
CA CYS A 205 -8.74 -4.97 42.81
C CYS A 205 -7.80 -4.13 43.69
N LYS A 206 -7.22 -3.05 43.18
CA LYS A 206 -6.37 -2.13 43.97
C LYS A 206 -7.15 -1.45 45.10
N TRP A 207 -8.39 -1.00 44.84
CA TRP A 207 -9.23 -0.41 45.87
C TRP A 207 -9.64 -1.42 46.91
N SER A 208 -9.99 -2.65 46.56
CA SER A 208 -10.30 -3.74 47.50
C SER A 208 -9.12 -4.05 48.43
N MET A 209 -7.88 -4.16 47.89
CA MET A 209 -6.69 -4.38 48.69
C MET A 209 -6.33 -3.19 49.61
N ALA A 210 -6.60 -1.96 49.16
CA ALA A 210 -6.39 -0.76 49.97
C ALA A 210 -7.42 -0.71 51.14
N CYS A 211 -8.69 -1.03 50.91
CA CYS A 211 -9.71 -1.07 51.93
C CYS A 211 -9.41 -2.15 53.01
N THR A 212 -8.88 -3.32 52.63
CA THR A 212 -8.54 -4.38 53.58
C THR A 212 -7.37 -4.00 54.52
N LYS A 213 -6.49 -3.09 54.06
CA LYS A 213 -5.38 -2.59 54.91
C LYS A 213 -5.80 -1.55 55.95
N TYR A 214 -6.97 -0.94 55.81
CA TYR A 214 -7.46 0.06 56.77
C TYR A 214 -8.45 -0.49 57.79
N VAL A 215 -8.84 -1.77 57.67
CA VAL A 215 -9.80 -2.44 58.55
C VAL A 215 -9.11 -3.47 59.48
N ALA A 216 -7.83 -3.68 59.30
CA ALA A 216 -6.99 -4.48 60.20
C ALA A 216 -6.07 -3.58 61.05
#